data_0620af9d2973eb8617ac3aad87e9f8e5
#
_entry.id   0620af9d2973eb8617ac3aad87e9f8e5
#
_cell.length_a   1.000
_cell.length_b   1.000
_cell.length_c   1.000
_cell.angle_alpha   90.00
_cell.angle_beta   90.00
_cell.angle_gamma   90.00
#
_symmetry.space_group_name_H-M   'P 1'
#
loop_
_entity.id
_entity.type
_entity.pdbx_description
1 polymer ?
#
loop_
_entity_poly.entity_id
_entity_poly.type
_entity_poly.pdbx_seq_one_letter_code
_entity_poly.pdbx_strand_id
1 'polypeptide(L)' 'MPDHVNKPLALHGLTSYRCKGRYGWIMIGATDHDDAMREARRSYDSAQRADLQVWNGATYVPV' A
#
# COMPACT_ATOMS: atom_id res chain seq x y z
N MET A 1 -2.32 -21.33 -7.87
CA MET A 1 -2.28 -20.97 -7.52
C MET A 1 -2.15 -20.11 -6.60
N PRO A 2 -2.04 -20.08 -6.09
CA PRO A 2 -2.16 -19.26 -4.98
C PRO A 2 -0.95 -18.57 -4.50
N ASP A 3 0.02 -18.47 -5.29
CA ASP A 3 1.19 -17.68 -4.93
C ASP A 3 0.85 -16.23 -4.65
N HIS A 4 -0.13 -15.69 -5.32
CA HIS A 4 -0.51 -14.30 -5.15
C HIS A 4 -1.11 -14.02 -3.78
N VAL A 5 -1.48 -15.03 -3.01
CA VAL A 5 -2.03 -14.84 -1.68
C VAL A 5 -1.01 -14.18 -0.76
N ASN A 6 0.27 -14.44 -0.97
CA ASN A 6 1.34 -13.91 -0.14
C ASN A 6 2.11 -12.79 -0.84
N LYS A 7 1.62 -12.32 -1.98
CA LYS A 7 2.30 -11.30 -2.76
C LYS A 7 1.36 -10.14 -3.03
N PRO A 8 1.87 -8.90 -2.97
CA PRO A 8 1.05 -7.74 -3.32
C PRO A 8 0.62 -7.81 -4.78
N LEU A 9 -0.54 -7.26 -5.07
CA LEU A 9 -1.11 -7.29 -6.41
C LEU A 9 -1.07 -5.91 -7.06
N ALA A 10 0.10 -5.28 -7.07
CA ALA A 10 0.26 -4.01 -7.76
C ALA A 10 0.33 -4.25 -9.26
N LEU A 11 -0.19 -3.29 -10.03
CA LEU A 11 -0.06 -3.33 -11.49
C LEU A 11 1.41 -3.25 -11.87
N HIS A 12 1.72 -3.82 -13.05
CA HIS A 12 3.09 -3.77 -13.57
C HIS A 12 3.58 -2.33 -13.63
N GLY A 13 4.77 -2.09 -13.13
CA GLY A 13 5.35 -0.75 -13.10
C GLY A 13 5.00 0.06 -11.87
N LEU A 14 4.13 -0.46 -11.00
CA LEU A 14 3.79 0.21 -9.75
C LEU A 14 4.43 -0.49 -8.56
N THR A 15 4.68 0.27 -7.52
CA THR A 15 5.16 -0.27 -6.25
C THR A 15 3.95 -0.55 -5.36
N SER A 16 4.00 -1.65 -4.63
CA SER A 16 2.92 -2.01 -3.71
C SER A 16 3.12 -1.34 -2.38
N TYR A 17 2.04 -0.75 -1.87
CA TYR A 17 2.00 -0.12 -0.57
C TYR A 17 0.78 -0.62 0.18
N ARG A 18 0.75 -0.40 1.48
CA ARG A 18 -0.46 -0.51 2.27
C ARG A 18 -0.47 0.59 3.31
N CYS A 19 -1.66 1.02 3.69
CA CYS A 19 -1.83 2.05 4.70
C CYS A 19 -2.98 1.64 5.61
N LYS A 20 -2.83 1.90 6.89
CA LYS A 20 -3.87 1.58 7.85
C LYS A 20 -5.09 2.46 7.59
N GLY A 21 -6.24 1.85 7.44
CA GLY A 21 -7.49 2.54 7.24
C GLY A 21 -8.42 2.34 8.42
N ARG A 22 -9.68 2.69 8.23
CA ARG A 22 -10.68 2.60 9.29
C ARG A 22 -10.96 1.15 9.70
N TYR A 23 -10.95 0.24 8.74
CA TYR A 23 -11.35 -1.14 8.97
C TYR A 23 -10.26 -2.15 8.67
N GLY A 24 -9.03 -1.70 8.52
CA GLY A 24 -7.92 -2.58 8.21
C GLY A 24 -6.99 -1.95 7.19
N TRP A 25 -6.21 -2.78 6.52
CA TRP A 25 -5.23 -2.28 5.57
C TRP A 25 -5.86 -1.90 4.24
N ILE A 26 -5.48 -0.73 3.73
CA ILE A 26 -5.81 -0.29 2.37
C ILE A 26 -4.65 -0.70 1.49
N MET A 27 -4.89 -1.54 0.51
CA MET A 27 -3.85 -2.02 -0.40
C MET A 27 -3.76 -1.06 -1.59
N ILE A 28 -2.54 -0.65 -1.92
CA ILE A 28 -2.31 0.45 -2.86
C ILE A 28 -1.25 0.06 -3.87
N GLY A 29 -1.46 0.42 -5.14
CA GLY A 29 -0.40 0.42 -6.15
C GLY A 29 -0.11 1.87 -6.51
N ALA A 30 1.15 2.30 -6.42
CA ALA A 30 1.50 3.69 -6.63
C ALA A 30 2.91 3.84 -7.18
N THR A 31 3.21 5.00 -7.74
CA THR A 31 4.52 5.28 -8.34
C THR A 31 5.54 5.72 -7.30
N ASP A 32 5.10 6.35 -6.23
CA ASP A 32 5.98 6.80 -5.15
C ASP A 32 5.17 6.98 -3.85
N HIS A 33 5.85 7.43 -2.79
CA HIS A 33 5.23 7.56 -1.47
C HIS A 33 4.11 8.61 -1.48
N ASP A 34 4.30 9.72 -2.16
CA ASP A 34 3.30 10.77 -2.21
C ASP A 34 2.05 10.30 -2.95
N ASP A 35 2.24 9.59 -4.05
CA ASP A 35 1.13 9.01 -4.81
C ASP A 35 0.40 7.99 -3.96
N ALA A 36 1.14 7.17 -3.20
CA ALA A 36 0.53 6.19 -2.31
C ALA A 36 -0.35 6.86 -1.25
N MET A 37 0.09 7.96 -0.67
CA MET A 37 -0.72 8.69 0.31
C MET A 37 -1.96 9.30 -0.33
N ARG A 38 -1.85 9.80 -1.54
CA ARG A 38 -3.01 10.32 -2.26
C ARG A 38 -4.04 9.23 -2.47
N GLU A 39 -3.58 8.03 -2.86
CA GLU A 39 -4.48 6.90 -3.05
C GLU A 39 -5.09 6.43 -1.73
N ALA A 40 -4.30 6.39 -0.67
CA ALA A 40 -4.80 5.99 0.65
C ALA A 40 -5.93 6.92 1.10
N ARG A 41 -5.75 8.22 0.90
CA ARG A 41 -6.74 9.22 1.34
C ARG A 41 -8.01 9.21 0.49
N ARG A 42 -7.99 8.61 -0.66
CA ARG A 42 -9.21 8.40 -1.45
C ARG A 42 -10.12 7.37 -0.80
N SER A 43 -9.55 6.41 -0.10
CA SER A 43 -10.33 5.38 0.61
C SER A 43 -10.60 5.77 2.05
N TYR A 44 -9.70 6.54 2.64
CA TYR A 44 -9.83 6.96 4.04
C TYR A 44 -9.12 8.31 4.17
N ASP A 45 -9.89 9.38 4.22
CA ASP A 45 -9.37 10.74 4.17
C ASP A 45 -8.52 11.12 5.38
N SER A 46 -8.61 10.39 6.47
CA SER A 46 -7.79 10.59 7.66
C SER A 46 -6.53 9.74 7.66
N ALA A 47 -6.20 9.08 6.55
CA ALA A 47 -5.00 8.24 6.48
C ALA A 47 -3.74 9.04 6.81
N GLN A 48 -2.84 8.43 7.57
CA GLN A 48 -1.64 9.06 8.07
C GLN A 48 -0.40 8.45 7.42
N ARG A 49 0.57 9.28 7.06
CA ARG A 49 1.83 8.78 6.50
C ARG A 49 2.55 7.85 7.47
N ALA A 50 2.40 8.05 8.77
CA ALA A 50 3.00 7.17 9.77
C ALA A 50 2.50 5.73 9.67
N ASP A 51 1.33 5.53 9.05
CA ASP A 51 0.74 4.20 8.88
C ASP A 51 1.00 3.62 7.50
N LEU A 52 1.74 4.34 6.65
CA LEU A 52 2.04 3.89 5.30
C LEU A 52 3.21 2.92 5.31
N GLN A 53 3.08 1.83 4.59
CA GLN A 53 4.14 0.83 4.45
C GLN A 53 4.34 0.49 2.99
N VAL A 54 5.57 0.15 2.64
CA VAL A 54 5.93 -0.21 1.27
C VAL A 54 6.41 -1.66 1.23
N TRP A 55 6.08 -2.35 0.15
CA TRP A 55 6.57 -3.71 -0.09
C TRP A 55 8.01 -3.64 -0.57
N ASN A 56 8.90 -4.33 0.14
CA ASN A 56 10.34 -4.31 -0.17
C ASN A 56 10.82 -5.53 -0.95
N GLY A 57 9.90 -6.37 -1.39
CA GLY A 57 10.23 -7.62 -2.09
C GLY A 57 10.07 -8.85 -1.21
N ALA A 58 9.93 -8.68 0.08
CA ALA A 58 9.79 -9.77 1.04
C ALA A 58 8.69 -9.51 2.08
N THR A 59 8.55 -8.25 2.51
CA THR A 59 7.55 -7.89 3.51
C THR A 59 7.24 -6.39 3.39
N TYR A 60 6.19 -5.95 4.05
CA TYR A 60 5.89 -4.53 4.15
C TYR A 60 6.72 -3.92 5.27
N VAL A 61 7.28 -2.75 4.99
CA VAL A 61 8.10 -2.01 5.95
C VAL A 61 7.63 -0.56 6.01
N PRO A 62 7.85 0.14 7.12
CA PRO A 62 7.49 1.55 7.21
C PRO A 62 8.20 2.38 6.15
N VAL A 63 7.50 3.40 5.69
CA VAL A 63 8.02 4.32 4.68
C VAL A 63 8.98 5.34 5.30
#